data_4276e40a42845af232567d92cee30008
#
_entry.id   4276e40a42845af232567d92cee30008
#
_cell.length_a   1.000
_cell.length_b   1.000
_cell.length_c   1.000
_cell.angle_alpha   90.00
_cell.angle_beta   90.00
_cell.angle_gamma   90.00
#
_symmetry.space_group_name_H-M   'P 1'
#
loop_
_entity.id
_entity.type
_entity.pdbx_description
1 polymer ?
#
loop_
_entity_poly.entity_id
_entity_poly.type
_entity_poly.pdbx_seq_one_letter_code
_entity_poly.pdbx_strand_id
1 'polypeptide(L)'
;MPFTALHPEAGRLDATLPDLGCSMNWSHVHKVRPRIELSCPECGWGVHAKHSPSGVRFFCHDPGRPPSCELSNESWEHHMLKLELAGAIRAAGWYAELEVPAEDGSWRADVMASSPDGTQRMAWEAQLSPITVEDIRARTARYRTEEITVCWVSPHKKPPQWIGAVPAVRVRAPEEREPWVVDDGVAGFDFAAGGWAPREEELQQFVRWVLHGQLFSHRSLPRYRKVTRVVDDRYWISQRDLWWTSKQSSRAQTEHEQMRQRQERAKQVAEARKKEQEAEAERRRKKLEAEDRRRRAEEAARRRKVQDEEREARMEGWLKQRAEEVARREREQAEQQEKERKALETATVWWSRLSRKQAEELFAAVAERAWREEQRRVEIPEKPNMAAHFAYGVPVYSRDRYHALYGIVRPCPELASLSPQLAYHRVLVRNAREMSEFDETLAGRITHYDLPDHEQLTMD
;
A
#
# COMPACT_ATOMS: atom_id res chain seq x y z
N MET A 1 -1.76 -30.05 11.26
CA MET A 1 -0.84 -29.81 12.41
C MET A 1 -1.20 -28.48 13.02
N PRO A 2 -2.05 -28.38 14.05
CA PRO A 2 -2.45 -27.08 14.61
C PRO A 2 -1.29 -26.34 15.29
N PHE A 3 -1.32 -25.03 15.22
CA PHE A 3 -0.45 -24.18 16.02
C PHE A 3 -1.01 -23.93 17.42
N THR A 4 -2.26 -24.25 17.64
CA THR A 4 -2.95 -24.01 18.90
C THR A 4 -3.34 -25.33 19.59
N ALA A 5 -3.41 -25.29 20.92
CA ALA A 5 -3.89 -26.39 21.75
C ALA A 5 -4.59 -25.82 22.98
N LEU A 6 -5.40 -26.64 23.63
CA LEU A 6 -6.01 -26.33 24.93
C LEU A 6 -5.26 -27.07 26.06
N HIS A 7 -4.81 -26.30 27.04
CA HIS A 7 -4.24 -26.78 28.29
C HIS A 7 -5.32 -26.75 29.38
N PRO A 8 -5.46 -27.76 30.21
CA PRO A 8 -6.57 -27.84 31.17
C PRO A 8 -6.59 -26.66 32.17
N GLU A 9 -5.46 -26.11 32.53
CA GLU A 9 -5.36 -25.00 33.49
C GLU A 9 -5.04 -23.66 32.83
N ALA A 10 -4.14 -23.65 31.86
CA ALA A 10 -3.66 -22.40 31.21
C ALA A 10 -4.55 -21.96 30.03
N GLY A 11 -5.54 -22.76 29.65
CA GLY A 11 -6.41 -22.46 28.52
C GLY A 11 -5.74 -22.64 27.17
N ARG A 12 -5.95 -21.71 26.27
CA ARG A 12 -5.45 -21.79 24.89
C ARG A 12 -3.95 -21.48 24.81
N LEU A 13 -3.20 -22.38 24.21
CA LEU A 13 -1.77 -22.23 23.91
C LEU A 13 -1.58 -21.90 22.43
N ASP A 14 -0.63 -21.04 22.13
CA ASP A 14 -0.17 -20.71 20.78
C ASP A 14 1.33 -21.03 20.63
N ALA A 15 1.65 -22.05 19.87
CA ALA A 15 3.03 -22.51 19.64
C ALA A 15 3.90 -21.48 18.92
N THR A 16 3.32 -20.47 18.30
CA THR A 16 4.02 -19.41 17.57
C THR A 16 4.48 -18.26 18.47
N LEU A 17 4.00 -18.24 19.71
CA LEU A 17 4.41 -17.26 20.71
C LEU A 17 5.54 -17.80 21.59
N PRO A 18 6.49 -16.96 22.01
CA PRO A 18 7.60 -17.37 22.87
C PRO A 18 7.13 -18.00 24.19
N ASP A 19 6.10 -17.41 24.76
CA ASP A 19 5.49 -17.73 26.04
C ASP A 19 4.16 -18.49 25.92
N LEU A 20 3.88 -19.06 24.76
CA LEU A 20 2.65 -19.76 24.41
C LEU A 20 1.36 -18.93 24.57
N GLY A 21 1.46 -17.61 24.74
CA GLY A 21 0.32 -16.73 25.00
C GLY A 21 -0.22 -16.78 26.45
N CYS A 22 0.46 -17.48 27.35
CA CYS A 22 0.02 -17.69 28.75
C CYS A 22 1.18 -17.62 29.76
N SER A 23 2.28 -16.95 29.42
CA SER A 23 3.50 -16.87 30.23
C SER A 23 4.18 -18.22 30.52
N MET A 24 3.91 -19.23 29.67
CA MET A 24 4.47 -20.57 29.80
C MET A 24 5.56 -20.81 28.74
N ASN A 25 6.69 -21.35 29.12
CA ASN A 25 7.73 -21.72 28.17
C ASN A 25 7.38 -23.01 27.40
N TRP A 26 7.82 -23.11 26.14
CA TRP A 26 7.65 -24.31 25.33
C TRP A 26 8.17 -25.59 26.00
N SER A 27 9.24 -25.49 26.79
CA SER A 27 9.80 -26.61 27.56
C SER A 27 8.83 -27.21 28.57
N HIS A 28 7.80 -26.49 29.00
CA HIS A 28 6.78 -27.00 29.91
C HIS A 28 5.77 -27.92 29.23
N VAL A 29 5.66 -27.89 27.89
CA VAL A 29 4.73 -28.75 27.17
C VAL A 29 5.41 -29.73 26.21
N HIS A 30 6.70 -29.47 25.86
CA HIS A 30 7.44 -30.29 24.91
C HIS A 30 8.32 -31.31 25.62
N LYS A 31 8.09 -32.60 25.36
CA LYS A 31 8.86 -33.75 25.92
C LYS A 31 8.85 -33.85 27.46
N VAL A 32 7.84 -33.29 28.10
CA VAL A 32 7.66 -33.33 29.54
C VAL A 32 7.19 -34.71 30.00
N ARG A 33 7.59 -35.14 31.18
CA ARG A 33 7.15 -36.37 31.83
C ARG A 33 6.73 -36.11 33.28
N PRO A 34 5.51 -36.48 33.73
CA PRO A 34 4.45 -37.08 32.92
C PRO A 34 3.99 -36.14 31.82
N ARG A 35 3.48 -36.71 30.74
CA ARG A 35 2.98 -35.90 29.58
C ARG A 35 1.76 -35.08 30.04
N ILE A 36 1.74 -33.80 29.67
CA ILE A 36 0.59 -32.95 29.93
C ILE A 36 -0.53 -33.31 28.93
N GLU A 37 -1.75 -33.34 29.44
CA GLU A 37 -2.96 -33.57 28.67
C GLU A 37 -3.33 -32.29 27.91
N LEU A 38 -2.96 -32.22 26.65
CA LEU A 38 -3.36 -31.15 25.75
C LEU A 38 -4.43 -31.66 24.79
N SER A 39 -5.41 -30.84 24.45
CA SER A 39 -6.43 -31.17 23.48
C SER A 39 -6.50 -30.22 22.30
N CYS A 40 -6.99 -30.72 21.17
CA CYS A 40 -7.24 -29.91 19.98
C CYS A 40 -8.43 -28.97 20.23
N PRO A 41 -8.32 -27.66 19.92
CA PRO A 41 -9.41 -26.70 20.11
C PRO A 41 -10.64 -26.97 19.22
N GLU A 42 -10.48 -27.73 18.14
CA GLU A 42 -11.56 -28.06 17.21
C GLU A 42 -12.25 -29.36 17.56
N CYS A 43 -11.49 -30.45 17.65
CA CYS A 43 -12.09 -31.80 17.81
C CYS A 43 -11.99 -32.34 19.23
N GLY A 44 -11.36 -31.66 20.17
CA GLY A 44 -11.13 -32.10 21.54
C GLY A 44 -10.17 -33.29 21.70
N TRP A 45 -9.65 -33.85 20.58
CA TRP A 45 -8.73 -34.99 20.63
C TRP A 45 -7.38 -34.61 21.20
N GLY A 46 -6.72 -35.57 21.83
CA GLY A 46 -5.40 -35.37 22.42
C GLY A 46 -4.36 -34.91 21.41
N VAL A 47 -3.56 -33.95 21.83
CA VAL A 47 -2.42 -33.43 21.02
C VAL A 47 -1.16 -33.39 21.85
N HIS A 48 -0.01 -33.31 21.21
CA HIS A 48 1.29 -33.12 21.87
C HIS A 48 2.19 -32.15 21.10
N ALA A 49 3.05 -31.45 21.84
CA ALA A 49 3.99 -30.50 21.31
C ALA A 49 5.10 -31.17 20.50
N LYS A 50 5.42 -30.63 19.32
CA LYS A 50 6.47 -31.10 18.40
C LYS A 50 7.26 -29.94 17.80
N HIS A 51 8.47 -30.25 17.32
CA HIS A 51 9.21 -29.41 16.39
C HIS A 51 9.28 -30.05 15.01
N SER A 52 9.19 -29.23 13.97
CA SER A 52 9.60 -29.66 12.63
C SER A 52 11.11 -29.81 12.55
N PRO A 53 11.67 -30.45 11.51
CA PRO A 53 13.11 -30.44 11.27
C PRO A 53 13.71 -29.04 11.14
N SER A 54 12.93 -28.07 10.70
CA SER A 54 13.30 -26.64 10.60
C SER A 54 13.12 -25.87 11.91
N GLY A 55 12.73 -26.51 13.02
CA GLY A 55 12.57 -25.88 14.32
C GLY A 55 11.22 -25.21 14.57
N VAL A 56 10.28 -25.29 13.65
CA VAL A 56 8.92 -24.74 13.84
C VAL A 56 8.19 -25.54 14.90
N ARG A 57 7.65 -24.85 15.91
CA ARG A 57 6.84 -25.42 16.99
C ARG A 57 5.40 -25.61 16.52
N PHE A 58 4.81 -26.73 16.83
CA PHE A 58 3.40 -27.04 16.53
C PHE A 58 2.88 -28.13 17.44
N PHE A 59 1.57 -28.35 17.42
CA PHE A 59 0.93 -29.47 18.10
C PHE A 59 0.56 -30.54 17.09
N CYS A 60 0.67 -31.78 17.47
CA CYS A 60 0.38 -32.95 16.64
C CYS A 60 -0.69 -33.79 17.31
N HIS A 61 -1.73 -34.15 16.59
CA HIS A 61 -2.75 -35.08 17.10
C HIS A 61 -2.17 -36.43 17.47
N ASP A 62 -2.67 -36.99 18.51
CA ASP A 62 -2.40 -38.36 18.88
C ASP A 62 -3.05 -39.34 17.89
N PRO A 63 -2.57 -40.58 17.78
CA PRO A 63 -3.17 -41.59 16.92
C PRO A 63 -4.67 -41.79 17.18
N GLY A 64 -5.44 -42.07 16.12
CA GLY A 64 -6.88 -42.29 16.23
C GLY A 64 -7.76 -41.03 16.20
N ARG A 65 -7.20 -39.88 15.83
CA ARG A 65 -7.94 -38.61 15.69
C ARG A 65 -9.16 -38.73 14.75
N PRO A 66 -10.22 -37.93 14.95
CA PRO A 66 -11.33 -37.85 14.02
C PRO A 66 -10.90 -37.39 12.63
N PRO A 67 -11.31 -38.03 11.53
CA PRO A 67 -10.95 -37.63 10.18
C PRO A 67 -11.59 -36.29 9.79
N SER A 68 -12.63 -35.85 10.48
CA SER A 68 -13.33 -34.58 10.25
C SER A 68 -12.62 -33.36 10.80
N CYS A 69 -11.53 -33.50 11.56
CA CYS A 69 -10.81 -32.38 12.11
C CYS A 69 -10.06 -31.63 10.97
N GLU A 70 -10.49 -30.43 10.62
CA GLU A 70 -9.91 -29.63 9.57
C GLU A 70 -8.49 -29.19 9.89
N LEU A 71 -8.21 -28.78 11.14
CA LEU A 71 -6.86 -28.38 11.60
C LEU A 71 -5.81 -29.48 11.43
N SER A 72 -6.21 -30.72 11.40
CA SER A 72 -5.29 -31.85 11.19
C SER A 72 -5.03 -32.15 9.71
N ASN A 73 -5.91 -31.68 8.83
CA ASN A 73 -5.89 -31.98 7.40
C ASN A 73 -5.24 -30.88 6.55
N GLU A 74 -4.87 -29.77 7.20
CA GLU A 74 -4.16 -28.68 6.54
C GLU A 74 -2.78 -29.09 6.02
N SER A 75 -2.40 -28.59 4.85
CA SER A 75 -1.08 -28.82 4.27
C SER A 75 0.02 -28.05 5.03
N TRP A 76 1.27 -28.48 4.85
CA TRP A 76 2.42 -27.75 5.41
C TRP A 76 2.52 -26.31 4.88
N GLU A 77 2.23 -26.12 3.59
CA GLU A 77 2.21 -24.81 2.95
C GLU A 77 1.17 -23.88 3.59
N HIS A 78 -0.02 -24.41 3.92
CA HIS A 78 -1.06 -23.66 4.65
C HIS A 78 -0.55 -23.18 6.02
N HIS A 79 0.08 -24.07 6.77
CA HIS A 79 0.64 -23.75 8.09
C HIS A 79 1.74 -22.66 7.97
N MET A 80 2.63 -22.79 7.00
CA MET A 80 3.69 -21.81 6.82
C MET A 80 3.14 -20.42 6.45
N LEU A 81 2.11 -20.37 5.61
CA LEU A 81 1.45 -19.10 5.26
C LEU A 81 0.75 -18.46 6.48
N LYS A 82 0.04 -19.27 7.30
CA LYS A 82 -0.57 -18.78 8.55
C LYS A 82 0.50 -18.22 9.52
N LEU A 83 1.62 -18.92 9.64
CA LEU A 83 2.75 -18.49 10.49
C LEU A 83 3.32 -17.17 10.02
N GLU A 84 3.54 -17.02 8.71
CA GLU A 84 4.06 -15.80 8.11
C GLU A 84 3.09 -14.63 8.32
N LEU A 85 1.80 -14.84 8.09
CA LEU A 85 0.77 -13.84 8.33
C LEU A 85 0.76 -13.39 9.80
N ALA A 86 0.78 -14.33 10.74
CA ALA A 86 0.82 -14.00 12.16
C ALA A 86 2.08 -13.23 12.55
N GLY A 87 3.23 -13.62 12.00
CA GLY A 87 4.50 -12.91 12.18
C GLY A 87 4.45 -11.48 11.63
N ALA A 88 3.92 -11.30 10.42
CA ALA A 88 3.79 -10.00 9.78
C ALA A 88 2.84 -9.07 10.56
N ILE A 89 1.71 -9.61 11.06
CA ILE A 89 0.76 -8.85 11.88
C ILE A 89 1.41 -8.38 13.18
N ARG A 90 2.12 -9.27 13.88
CA ARG A 90 2.84 -8.93 15.11
C ARG A 90 3.95 -7.92 14.87
N ALA A 91 4.69 -8.05 13.78
CA ALA A 91 5.70 -7.09 13.37
C ALA A 91 5.13 -5.70 13.01
N ALA A 92 3.86 -5.65 12.63
CA ALA A 92 3.11 -4.41 12.43
C ALA A 92 2.59 -3.79 13.75
N GLY A 93 2.84 -4.41 14.91
CA GLY A 93 2.40 -3.94 16.22
C GLY A 93 0.95 -4.30 16.57
N TRP A 94 0.35 -5.23 15.85
CA TRP A 94 -0.98 -5.75 16.13
C TRP A 94 -0.90 -7.12 16.83
N TYR A 95 -1.94 -7.48 17.56
CA TYR A 95 -2.09 -8.82 18.09
C TYR A 95 -2.50 -9.77 16.96
N ALA A 96 -1.93 -10.97 16.95
CA ALA A 96 -2.30 -12.02 16.02
C ALA A 96 -2.62 -13.31 16.78
N GLU A 97 -3.82 -13.81 16.58
CA GLU A 97 -4.29 -15.08 17.10
C GLU A 97 -4.62 -16.02 15.93
N LEU A 98 -4.17 -17.27 16.04
CA LEU A 98 -4.43 -18.26 15.00
C LEU A 98 -5.71 -19.04 15.27
N GLU A 99 -6.40 -19.44 14.20
CA GLU A 99 -7.49 -20.42 14.26
C GLU A 99 -8.63 -19.97 15.21
N VAL A 100 -9.01 -18.69 15.11
CA VAL A 100 -10.03 -18.07 15.98
C VAL A 100 -11.42 -18.41 15.47
N PRO A 101 -12.24 -19.15 16.21
CA PRO A 101 -13.62 -19.42 15.83
C PRO A 101 -14.55 -18.26 16.19
N ALA A 102 -15.67 -18.13 15.46
CA ALA A 102 -16.80 -17.34 15.92
C ALA A 102 -17.40 -17.95 17.20
N GLU A 103 -18.08 -17.14 18.00
CA GLU A 103 -18.78 -17.61 19.21
C GLU A 103 -19.86 -18.67 18.89
N ASP A 104 -20.54 -18.47 17.74
CA ASP A 104 -21.59 -19.40 17.25
C ASP A 104 -21.04 -20.51 16.34
N GLY A 105 -19.71 -20.55 16.11
CA GLY A 105 -19.08 -21.53 15.23
C GLY A 105 -19.33 -21.33 13.74
N SER A 106 -19.93 -20.20 13.31
CA SER A 106 -20.31 -19.93 11.92
C SER A 106 -19.13 -19.67 10.98
N TRP A 107 -17.97 -19.29 11.54
CA TRP A 107 -16.69 -19.12 10.83
C TRP A 107 -15.51 -19.40 11.77
N ARG A 108 -14.36 -19.63 11.18
CA ARG A 108 -13.07 -19.70 11.87
C ARG A 108 -12.03 -18.99 11.03
N ALA A 109 -11.40 -17.96 11.58
CA ALA A 109 -10.33 -17.24 10.92
C ALA A 109 -9.00 -17.99 11.05
N ASP A 110 -8.25 -18.09 9.95
CA ASP A 110 -6.90 -18.67 9.97
C ASP A 110 -5.98 -17.85 10.87
N VAL A 111 -6.00 -16.53 10.71
CA VAL A 111 -5.31 -15.56 11.58
C VAL A 111 -6.22 -14.36 11.82
N MET A 112 -6.53 -14.09 13.07
CA MET A 112 -7.25 -12.89 13.49
C MET A 112 -6.25 -11.83 13.95
N ALA A 113 -6.23 -10.69 13.28
CA ALA A 113 -5.50 -9.51 13.73
C ALA A 113 -6.42 -8.62 14.55
N SER A 114 -5.92 -8.15 15.70
CA SER A 114 -6.62 -7.17 16.55
C SER A 114 -5.70 -5.98 16.81
N SER A 115 -6.26 -4.77 16.69
CA SER A 115 -5.51 -3.55 16.98
C SER A 115 -5.08 -3.49 18.45
N PRO A 116 -4.02 -2.74 18.80
CA PRO A 116 -3.53 -2.64 20.18
C PRO A 116 -4.57 -2.10 21.17
N ASP A 117 -5.51 -1.28 20.69
CA ASP A 117 -6.63 -0.75 21.46
C ASP A 117 -7.87 -1.64 21.46
N GLY A 118 -7.82 -2.77 20.74
CA GLY A 118 -8.92 -3.73 20.64
C GLY A 118 -10.13 -3.27 19.80
N THR A 119 -10.07 -2.08 19.19
CA THR A 119 -11.22 -1.49 18.49
C THR A 119 -11.41 -2.05 17.08
N GLN A 120 -10.37 -2.60 16.48
CA GLN A 120 -10.40 -3.09 15.10
C GLN A 120 -9.99 -4.56 15.05
N ARG A 121 -10.73 -5.33 14.25
CA ARG A 121 -10.44 -6.73 13.97
C ARG A 121 -10.37 -6.97 12.47
N MET A 122 -9.42 -7.79 12.04
CA MET A 122 -9.27 -8.18 10.65
C MET A 122 -8.90 -9.65 10.55
N ALA A 123 -9.70 -10.41 9.81
CA ALA A 123 -9.41 -11.80 9.49
C ALA A 123 -8.46 -11.88 8.27
N TRP A 124 -7.46 -12.74 8.38
CA TRP A 124 -6.54 -13.08 7.30
C TRP A 124 -6.73 -14.57 7.00
N GLU A 125 -7.21 -14.87 5.80
CA GLU A 125 -7.61 -16.20 5.36
C GLU A 125 -6.62 -16.76 4.35
N ALA A 126 -5.94 -17.83 4.68
CA ALA A 126 -5.02 -18.54 3.80
C ALA A 126 -5.79 -19.56 2.93
N GLN A 127 -6.25 -19.15 1.75
CA GLN A 127 -7.08 -20.01 0.89
C GLN A 127 -6.25 -20.81 -0.09
N LEU A 128 -6.01 -22.08 0.24
CA LEU A 128 -5.28 -23.03 -0.59
C LEU A 128 -6.20 -24.00 -1.35
N SER A 129 -7.34 -24.34 -0.78
CA SER A 129 -8.31 -25.21 -1.44
C SER A 129 -9.13 -24.45 -2.48
N PRO A 130 -9.59 -25.10 -3.56
CA PRO A 130 -10.52 -24.49 -4.50
C PRO A 130 -11.80 -24.02 -3.79
N ILE A 131 -12.25 -22.81 -4.11
CA ILE A 131 -13.49 -22.23 -3.58
C ILE A 131 -14.18 -21.44 -4.70
N THR A 132 -15.51 -21.43 -4.72
CA THR A 132 -16.28 -20.65 -5.70
C THR A 132 -16.31 -19.18 -5.33
N VAL A 133 -16.63 -18.31 -6.31
CA VAL A 133 -16.79 -16.87 -6.06
C VAL A 133 -17.98 -16.60 -5.12
N GLU A 134 -19.02 -17.38 -5.23
CA GLU A 134 -20.23 -17.32 -4.41
C GLU A 134 -19.92 -17.66 -2.94
N ASP A 135 -19.23 -18.78 -2.71
CA ASP A 135 -18.89 -19.23 -1.36
C ASP A 135 -17.93 -18.26 -0.65
N ILE A 136 -16.91 -17.77 -1.35
CA ILE A 136 -15.97 -16.83 -0.74
C ILE A 136 -16.65 -15.48 -0.42
N ARG A 137 -17.60 -15.04 -1.24
CA ARG A 137 -18.43 -13.86 -0.95
C ARG A 137 -19.32 -14.08 0.26
N ALA A 138 -19.93 -15.24 0.36
CA ALA A 138 -20.77 -15.61 1.52
C ALA A 138 -19.94 -15.64 2.80
N ARG A 139 -18.75 -16.24 2.79
CA ARG A 139 -17.81 -16.23 3.93
C ARG A 139 -17.36 -14.81 4.27
N THR A 140 -17.01 -14.01 3.28
CA THR A 140 -16.66 -12.59 3.46
C THR A 140 -17.80 -11.80 4.10
N ALA A 141 -19.04 -12.07 3.72
CA ALA A 141 -20.22 -11.40 4.28
C ALA A 141 -20.43 -11.74 5.76
N ARG A 142 -20.16 -12.98 6.20
CA ARG A 142 -20.24 -13.36 7.61
C ARG A 142 -19.31 -12.55 8.49
N TYR A 143 -18.06 -12.34 8.09
CA TYR A 143 -17.13 -11.46 8.80
C TYR A 143 -17.66 -10.05 8.95
N ARG A 144 -18.28 -9.51 7.89
CA ARG A 144 -18.83 -8.15 7.90
C ARG A 144 -19.99 -7.96 8.86
N THR A 145 -20.78 -9.00 9.14
CA THR A 145 -21.88 -8.90 10.11
C THR A 145 -21.40 -8.66 11.54
N GLU A 146 -20.13 -9.00 11.80
CA GLU A 146 -19.45 -8.76 13.08
C GLU A 146 -18.44 -7.61 13.01
N GLU A 147 -18.54 -6.74 11.99
CA GLU A 147 -17.63 -5.61 11.76
C GLU A 147 -16.16 -6.01 11.58
N ILE A 148 -15.92 -7.29 11.23
CA ILE A 148 -14.59 -7.82 10.95
C ILE A 148 -14.28 -7.59 9.47
N THR A 149 -13.17 -6.89 9.19
CA THR A 149 -12.63 -6.84 7.84
C THR A 149 -11.91 -8.13 7.50
N VAL A 150 -11.77 -8.44 6.21
CA VAL A 150 -11.10 -9.67 5.79
C VAL A 150 -10.16 -9.43 4.62
N CYS A 151 -9.02 -10.12 4.61
CA CYS A 151 -8.15 -10.27 3.46
C CYS A 151 -7.93 -11.76 3.16
N TRP A 152 -8.26 -12.16 1.95
CA TRP A 152 -8.00 -13.50 1.45
C TRP A 152 -6.63 -13.58 0.82
N VAL A 153 -5.85 -14.56 1.20
CA VAL A 153 -4.47 -14.75 0.73
C VAL A 153 -4.35 -16.11 0.04
N SER A 154 -3.97 -16.10 -1.23
CA SER A 154 -3.84 -17.34 -2.01
C SER A 154 -2.40 -17.55 -2.49
N PRO A 155 -1.78 -18.71 -2.21
CA PRO A 155 -0.46 -19.05 -2.74
C PRO A 155 -0.51 -19.75 -4.12
N HIS A 156 -1.67 -19.84 -4.76
CA HIS A 156 -1.79 -20.52 -6.04
C HIS A 156 -0.95 -19.88 -7.14
N LYS A 157 -0.26 -20.69 -7.93
CA LYS A 157 0.55 -20.20 -9.06
C LYS A 157 -0.24 -19.40 -10.08
N LYS A 158 -1.52 -19.76 -10.31
CA LYS A 158 -2.45 -19.00 -11.15
C LYS A 158 -3.43 -18.26 -10.26
N PRO A 159 -3.71 -16.98 -10.53
CA PRO A 159 -4.70 -16.22 -9.74
C PRO A 159 -6.06 -16.91 -9.78
N PRO A 160 -6.64 -17.22 -8.61
CA PRO A 160 -8.01 -17.72 -8.56
C PRO A 160 -9.02 -16.71 -9.11
N GLN A 161 -10.12 -17.17 -9.66
CA GLN A 161 -11.16 -16.30 -10.24
C GLN A 161 -11.79 -15.32 -9.23
N TRP A 162 -11.77 -15.66 -7.97
CA TRP A 162 -12.31 -14.83 -6.89
C TRP A 162 -11.37 -13.69 -6.47
N ILE A 163 -10.09 -13.70 -6.85
CA ILE A 163 -9.22 -12.55 -6.61
C ILE A 163 -9.78 -11.34 -7.38
N GLY A 164 -10.06 -10.26 -6.65
CA GLY A 164 -10.71 -9.06 -7.18
C GLY A 164 -12.24 -9.07 -7.08
N ALA A 165 -12.86 -10.18 -6.68
CA ALA A 165 -14.28 -10.22 -6.31
C ALA A 165 -14.52 -9.94 -4.82
N VAL A 166 -13.51 -10.21 -4.00
CA VAL A 166 -13.40 -9.92 -2.55
C VAL A 166 -12.05 -9.26 -2.27
N PRO A 167 -11.84 -8.63 -1.09
CA PRO A 167 -10.53 -8.14 -0.69
C PRO A 167 -9.54 -9.30 -0.60
N ALA A 168 -8.61 -9.38 -1.55
CA ALA A 168 -7.74 -10.54 -1.69
C ALA A 168 -6.40 -10.19 -2.32
N VAL A 169 -5.40 -11.02 -2.05
CA VAL A 169 -4.10 -10.99 -2.70
C VAL A 169 -3.62 -12.40 -3.03
N ARG A 170 -2.78 -12.50 -4.04
CA ARG A 170 -1.98 -13.69 -4.28
C ARG A 170 -0.59 -13.48 -3.72
N VAL A 171 -0.05 -14.54 -3.14
CA VAL A 171 1.32 -14.54 -2.62
C VAL A 171 2.14 -15.63 -3.27
N ARG A 172 3.43 -15.39 -3.39
CA ARG A 172 4.41 -16.35 -3.81
C ARG A 172 5.27 -16.73 -2.61
N ALA A 173 5.39 -18.05 -2.40
CA ALA A 173 6.26 -18.59 -1.38
C ALA A 173 7.74 -18.28 -1.68
N PRO A 174 8.56 -18.12 -0.66
CA PRO A 174 9.97 -17.82 -0.81
C PRO A 174 10.72 -18.97 -1.52
N GLU A 175 11.67 -18.58 -2.36
CA GLU A 175 12.73 -19.46 -2.83
C GLU A 175 13.94 -19.24 -1.91
N GLU A 176 14.43 -20.30 -1.22
CA GLU A 176 15.60 -20.28 -0.32
C GLU A 176 15.65 -19.13 0.65
N ARG A 177 15.46 -18.48 1.34
CA ARG A 177 15.68 -17.35 2.26
C ARG A 177 15.08 -15.99 1.80
N GLU A 178 14.36 -16.00 0.69
CA GLU A 178 13.63 -14.81 0.26
C GLU A 178 12.36 -14.62 1.11
N PRO A 179 11.81 -13.40 1.22
CA PRO A 179 10.52 -13.18 1.88
C PRO A 179 9.34 -13.67 1.03
N TRP A 180 8.21 -13.90 1.67
CA TRP A 180 6.94 -14.03 0.97
C TRP A 180 6.59 -12.72 0.27
N VAL A 181 6.11 -12.83 -0.95
CA VAL A 181 5.82 -11.68 -1.80
C VAL A 181 4.36 -11.70 -2.23
N VAL A 182 3.69 -10.57 -2.07
CA VAL A 182 2.40 -10.29 -2.70
C VAL A 182 2.69 -9.94 -4.16
N ASP A 183 2.38 -10.84 -5.06
CA ASP A 183 2.65 -10.70 -6.49
C ASP A 183 1.39 -10.41 -7.32
N ASP A 184 0.23 -10.35 -6.70
CA ASP A 184 -1.02 -9.96 -7.33
C ASP A 184 -2.06 -9.46 -6.29
N GLY A 185 -2.90 -8.52 -6.70
CA GLY A 185 -3.95 -7.90 -5.86
C GLY A 185 -3.63 -6.51 -5.37
N VAL A 186 -2.38 -6.05 -5.50
CA VAL A 186 -1.97 -4.67 -5.18
C VAL A 186 -1.74 -3.89 -6.46
N ALA A 187 -2.24 -2.65 -6.54
CA ALA A 187 -2.02 -1.79 -7.69
C ALA A 187 -1.85 -0.32 -7.28
N GLY A 188 -1.06 0.39 -8.07
CA GLY A 188 -0.96 1.83 -8.05
C GLY A 188 -1.59 2.44 -9.30
N PHE A 189 -2.15 3.63 -9.17
CA PHE A 189 -2.64 4.38 -10.33
C PHE A 189 -1.51 5.19 -10.94
N ASP A 190 -1.19 4.91 -12.20
CA ASP A 190 -0.27 5.71 -13.00
C ASP A 190 -1.07 6.83 -13.67
N PHE A 191 -0.88 8.05 -13.18
CA PHE A 191 -1.59 9.22 -13.69
C PHE A 191 -1.18 9.55 -15.13
N ALA A 192 0.07 9.36 -15.50
CA ALA A 192 0.57 9.66 -16.84
C ALA A 192 0.06 8.67 -17.88
N ALA A 193 0.08 7.39 -17.54
CA ALA A 193 -0.48 6.33 -18.39
C ALA A 193 -2.03 6.29 -18.33
N GLY A 194 -2.64 6.94 -17.35
CA GLY A 194 -4.08 6.94 -17.14
C GLY A 194 -4.63 5.56 -16.85
N GLY A 195 -3.93 4.76 -16.05
CA GLY A 195 -4.31 3.37 -15.78
C GLY A 195 -3.76 2.82 -14.47
N TRP A 196 -4.27 1.65 -14.06
CA TRP A 196 -3.76 0.90 -12.94
C TRP A 196 -2.55 0.07 -13.35
N ALA A 197 -1.50 0.12 -12.55
CA ALA A 197 -0.32 -0.72 -12.69
C ALA A 197 -0.22 -1.66 -11.48
N PRO A 198 -0.06 -2.99 -11.67
CA PRO A 198 0.15 -3.91 -10.58
C PRO A 198 1.47 -3.59 -9.89
N ARG A 199 1.48 -3.84 -8.60
CA ARG A 199 2.67 -3.71 -7.76
C ARG A 199 2.86 -4.99 -7.00
N GLU A 200 4.09 -5.39 -6.90
CA GLU A 200 4.47 -6.48 -6.02
C GLU A 200 5.12 -5.90 -4.78
N GLU A 201 4.83 -6.52 -3.64
CA GLU A 201 5.22 -6.02 -2.33
C GLU A 201 5.64 -7.19 -1.45
N GLU A 202 6.54 -7.01 -0.51
CA GLU A 202 6.74 -8.02 0.52
C GLU A 202 5.48 -8.19 1.36
N LEU A 203 5.13 -9.44 1.65
CA LEU A 203 3.93 -9.74 2.43
C LEU A 203 3.90 -9.00 3.77
N GLN A 204 5.02 -8.95 4.46
CA GLN A 204 5.10 -8.26 5.75
C GLN A 204 4.83 -6.76 5.61
N GLN A 205 5.36 -6.13 4.56
CA GLN A 205 5.12 -4.71 4.30
C GLN A 205 3.68 -4.45 3.85
N PHE A 206 3.12 -5.35 3.02
CA PHE A 206 1.72 -5.29 2.63
C PHE A 206 0.80 -5.37 3.85
N VAL A 207 0.99 -6.38 4.72
CA VAL A 207 0.23 -6.54 5.97
C VAL A 207 0.30 -5.28 6.82
N ARG A 208 1.49 -4.74 7.01
CA ARG A 208 1.70 -3.52 7.76
C ARG A 208 0.91 -2.34 7.17
N TRP A 209 0.97 -2.12 5.87
CA TRP A 209 0.25 -1.04 5.22
C TRP A 209 -1.26 -1.18 5.34
N VAL A 210 -1.77 -2.40 5.22
CA VAL A 210 -3.20 -2.67 5.38
C VAL A 210 -3.65 -2.38 6.80
N LEU A 211 -2.95 -2.92 7.80
CA LEU A 211 -3.31 -2.74 9.21
C LEU A 211 -3.20 -1.28 9.69
N HIS A 212 -2.30 -0.51 9.11
CA HIS A 212 -2.19 0.92 9.39
C HIS A 212 -3.04 1.81 8.45
N GLY A 213 -3.94 1.23 7.66
CA GLY A 213 -4.87 1.96 6.80
C GLY A 213 -4.22 2.74 5.64
N GLN A 214 -3.01 2.36 5.25
CA GLN A 214 -2.28 2.96 4.12
C GLN A 214 -2.70 2.34 2.81
N LEU A 215 -2.96 1.04 2.81
CA LEU A 215 -3.65 0.34 1.75
C LEU A 215 -5.06 -0.02 2.20
N PHE A 216 -5.98 0.07 1.29
CA PHE A 216 -7.37 -0.32 1.48
C PHE A 216 -7.90 -0.97 0.21
N SER A 217 -8.90 -1.81 0.38
CA SER A 217 -9.59 -2.43 -0.75
C SER A 217 -10.41 -1.38 -1.49
N HIS A 218 -10.05 -1.12 -2.73
CA HIS A 218 -10.64 -0.09 -3.58
C HIS A 218 -11.28 -0.69 -4.82
N ARG A 219 -12.48 -0.23 -5.13
CA ARG A 219 -13.16 -0.59 -6.38
C ARG A 219 -12.76 0.39 -7.47
N SER A 220 -12.11 -0.11 -8.51
CA SER A 220 -11.75 0.71 -9.65
C SER A 220 -12.99 1.19 -10.40
N LEU A 221 -12.92 2.38 -10.99
CA LEU A 221 -13.98 2.86 -11.89
C LEU A 221 -14.07 1.96 -13.13
N PRO A 222 -15.28 1.76 -13.72
CA PRO A 222 -15.50 0.82 -14.83
C PRO A 222 -14.53 0.97 -15.99
N ARG A 223 -14.16 2.20 -16.33
CA ARG A 223 -13.23 2.52 -17.41
C ARG A 223 -11.83 1.97 -17.19
N TYR A 224 -11.39 1.89 -15.96
CA TYR A 224 -10.03 1.49 -15.57
C TYR A 224 -9.92 0.03 -15.13
N ARG A 225 -10.99 -0.76 -15.26
CA ARG A 225 -11.00 -2.18 -14.85
C ARG A 225 -10.15 -3.09 -15.73
N LYS A 226 -9.85 -2.66 -16.96
CA LYS A 226 -8.96 -3.41 -17.84
C LYS A 226 -7.52 -3.07 -17.54
N VAL A 227 -6.87 -3.93 -16.82
CA VAL A 227 -5.40 -3.89 -16.69
C VAL A 227 -4.86 -4.94 -17.65
N THR A 228 -4.41 -4.49 -18.80
CA THR A 228 -3.74 -5.35 -19.78
C THR A 228 -2.24 -5.19 -19.58
N ARG A 229 -1.65 -6.05 -18.81
CA ARG A 229 -0.21 -6.23 -18.82
C ARG A 229 0.10 -7.72 -18.77
N VAL A 230 0.60 -8.25 -19.85
CA VAL A 230 1.33 -9.52 -19.88
C VAL A 230 2.73 -9.17 -19.46
N VAL A 231 3.09 -9.46 -18.23
CA VAL A 231 4.48 -9.45 -17.77
C VAL A 231 4.80 -10.89 -17.48
N ASP A 232 5.53 -11.52 -18.38
CA ASP A 232 5.83 -12.96 -18.40
C ASP A 232 4.59 -13.85 -18.35
N ASP A 233 4.68 -15.12 -18.69
CA ASP A 233 3.61 -16.12 -18.56
C ASP A 233 3.04 -16.27 -17.14
N ARG A 234 3.48 -15.45 -16.20
CA ARG A 234 3.14 -15.50 -14.78
C ARG A 234 2.01 -14.56 -14.35
N TYR A 235 1.63 -13.57 -15.16
CA TYR A 235 0.66 -12.55 -14.76
C TYR A 235 -0.53 -12.50 -15.69
N TRP A 236 -1.65 -13.01 -15.19
CA TRP A 236 -2.96 -12.74 -15.73
C TRP A 236 -3.59 -11.59 -14.96
N ILE A 237 -3.53 -10.40 -15.53
CA ILE A 237 -4.32 -9.29 -15.02
C ILE A 237 -5.67 -9.35 -15.72
N SER A 238 -6.60 -10.05 -15.11
CA SER A 238 -7.99 -10.10 -15.54
C SER A 238 -8.70 -8.77 -15.22
N GLN A 239 -9.89 -8.56 -15.77
CA GLN A 239 -10.79 -7.49 -15.36
C GLN A 239 -11.09 -7.65 -13.88
N ARG A 240 -10.52 -6.77 -13.02
CA ARG A 240 -10.73 -6.81 -11.58
C ARG A 240 -11.52 -5.62 -11.11
N ASP A 241 -12.45 -5.87 -10.22
CA ASP A 241 -13.22 -4.82 -9.58
C ASP A 241 -12.50 -4.23 -8.36
N LEU A 242 -11.74 -5.05 -7.64
CA LEU A 242 -11.11 -4.70 -6.38
C LEU A 242 -9.59 -4.84 -6.45
N TRP A 243 -8.90 -3.85 -5.86
CA TRP A 243 -7.47 -3.82 -5.67
C TRP A 243 -7.15 -3.31 -4.27
N TRP A 244 -6.05 -3.75 -3.69
CA TRP A 244 -5.44 -3.07 -2.59
C TRP A 244 -4.60 -1.91 -3.12
N THR A 245 -4.89 -0.70 -2.63
CA THR A 245 -4.20 0.50 -3.12
C THR A 245 -4.14 1.58 -2.05
N SER A 246 -3.28 2.58 -2.28
CA SER A 246 -3.14 3.74 -1.39
C SER A 246 -4.23 4.79 -1.66
N LYS A 247 -4.52 5.60 -0.65
CA LYS A 247 -5.40 6.78 -0.79
C LYS A 247 -4.90 7.72 -1.89
N GLN A 248 -3.58 7.81 -2.07
CA GLN A 248 -2.98 8.61 -3.12
C GLN A 248 -3.35 8.09 -4.52
N SER A 249 -3.19 6.79 -4.76
CA SER A 249 -3.56 6.18 -6.05
C SER A 249 -5.05 6.32 -6.34
N SER A 250 -5.90 6.13 -5.33
CA SER A 250 -7.35 6.32 -5.47
C SER A 250 -7.70 7.78 -5.81
N ARG A 251 -7.06 8.75 -5.16
CA ARG A 251 -7.21 10.17 -5.49
C ARG A 251 -6.71 10.49 -6.89
N ALA A 252 -5.54 9.96 -7.26
CA ALA A 252 -4.98 10.14 -8.60
C ALA A 252 -5.93 9.62 -9.69
N GLN A 253 -6.60 8.48 -9.48
CA GLN A 253 -7.65 8.00 -10.40
C GLN A 253 -8.80 9.01 -10.51
N THR A 254 -9.27 9.54 -9.39
CA THR A 254 -10.37 10.50 -9.36
C THR A 254 -9.98 11.81 -10.04
N GLU A 255 -8.79 12.31 -9.76
CA GLU A 255 -8.25 13.52 -10.39
C GLU A 255 -8.06 13.34 -11.90
N HIS A 256 -7.54 12.19 -12.33
CA HIS A 256 -7.41 11.88 -13.75
C HIS A 256 -8.78 11.85 -14.45
N GLU A 257 -9.79 11.25 -13.85
CA GLU A 257 -11.13 11.23 -14.41
C GLU A 257 -11.74 12.65 -14.48
N GLN A 258 -11.56 13.45 -13.44
CA GLN A 258 -11.99 14.85 -13.43
C GLN A 258 -11.27 15.66 -14.50
N MET A 259 -9.96 15.48 -14.66
CA MET A 259 -9.18 16.14 -15.71
C MET A 259 -9.70 15.76 -17.10
N ARG A 260 -9.94 14.49 -17.36
CA ARG A 260 -10.52 14.01 -18.61
C ARG A 260 -11.89 14.60 -18.89
N GLN A 261 -12.76 14.62 -17.88
CA GLN A 261 -14.09 15.22 -18.02
C GLN A 261 -14.01 16.71 -18.32
N ARG A 262 -13.08 17.42 -17.66
CA ARG A 262 -12.83 18.86 -17.97
C ARG A 262 -12.32 19.04 -19.39
N GLN A 263 -11.37 18.23 -19.84
CA GLN A 263 -10.87 18.26 -21.21
C GLN A 263 -11.97 17.97 -22.23
N GLU A 264 -12.81 16.98 -21.99
CA GLU A 264 -13.91 16.63 -22.87
C GLU A 264 -14.96 17.75 -22.96
N ARG A 265 -15.33 18.32 -21.80
CA ARG A 265 -16.21 19.49 -21.76
C ARG A 265 -15.60 20.69 -22.47
N ALA A 266 -14.31 20.93 -22.28
CA ALA A 266 -13.60 22.01 -22.97
C ALA A 266 -13.60 21.82 -24.50
N LYS A 267 -13.40 20.57 -24.98
CA LYS A 267 -13.51 20.22 -26.41
C LYS A 267 -14.91 20.46 -26.92
N GLN A 268 -15.93 19.98 -26.20
CA GLN A 268 -17.34 20.17 -26.60
C GLN A 268 -17.72 21.65 -26.67
N VAL A 269 -17.26 22.45 -25.67
CA VAL A 269 -17.48 23.90 -25.68
C VAL A 269 -16.72 24.57 -26.84
N ALA A 270 -15.48 24.15 -27.09
CA ALA A 270 -14.70 24.69 -28.22
C ALA A 270 -15.35 24.34 -29.57
N GLU A 271 -15.83 23.11 -29.72
CA GLU A 271 -16.56 22.69 -30.92
C GLU A 271 -17.89 23.42 -31.07
N ALA A 272 -18.65 23.59 -29.97
CA ALA A 272 -19.90 24.34 -29.99
C ALA A 272 -19.69 25.81 -30.41
N ARG A 273 -18.65 26.46 -29.81
CA ARG A 273 -18.27 27.83 -30.18
C ARG A 273 -17.83 27.93 -31.64
N LYS A 274 -17.07 26.94 -32.13
CA LYS A 274 -16.67 26.90 -33.53
C LYS A 274 -17.88 26.78 -34.46
N LYS A 275 -18.79 25.86 -34.14
CA LYS A 275 -20.04 25.69 -34.91
C LYS A 275 -20.92 26.93 -34.86
N GLU A 276 -21.00 27.59 -33.70
CA GLU A 276 -21.75 28.85 -33.57
C GLU A 276 -21.13 29.99 -34.38
N GLN A 277 -19.77 30.10 -34.32
CA GLN A 277 -19.04 31.06 -35.14
C GLN A 277 -19.19 30.78 -36.64
N GLU A 278 -19.12 29.49 -37.03
CA GLU A 278 -19.35 29.10 -38.44
C GLU A 278 -20.80 29.39 -38.88
N ALA A 279 -21.79 29.10 -38.01
CA ALA A 279 -23.18 29.41 -38.28
C ALA A 279 -23.47 30.93 -38.33
N GLU A 280 -22.80 31.68 -37.42
CA GLU A 280 -22.92 33.15 -37.42
C GLU A 280 -22.20 33.75 -38.66
N ALA A 281 -21.02 33.22 -39.00
CA ALA A 281 -20.32 33.63 -40.20
C ALA A 281 -21.16 33.33 -41.48
N GLU A 282 -21.81 32.16 -41.53
CA GLU A 282 -22.71 31.81 -42.63
C GLU A 282 -23.95 32.70 -42.70
N ARG A 283 -24.57 32.99 -41.55
CA ARG A 283 -25.69 33.96 -41.46
C ARG A 283 -25.26 35.34 -41.92
N ARG A 284 -24.08 35.79 -41.47
CA ARG A 284 -23.48 37.10 -41.90
C ARG A 284 -23.23 37.08 -43.42
N ARG A 285 -22.64 35.95 -43.92
CA ARG A 285 -22.42 35.83 -45.37
C ARG A 285 -23.71 35.90 -46.17
N LYS A 286 -24.71 35.16 -45.76
CA LYS A 286 -26.04 35.17 -46.40
C LYS A 286 -26.71 36.55 -46.26
N LYS A 287 -26.52 37.25 -45.14
CA LYS A 287 -27.03 38.60 -44.96
C LYS A 287 -26.29 39.62 -45.85
N LEU A 288 -24.95 39.51 -45.90
CA LEU A 288 -24.12 40.31 -46.82
C LEU A 288 -24.43 40.03 -48.30
N GLU A 289 -24.62 38.77 -48.67
CA GLU A 289 -25.03 38.37 -49.99
C GLU A 289 -26.44 38.89 -50.33
N ALA A 290 -27.35 38.94 -49.36
CA ALA A 290 -28.68 39.52 -49.52
C ALA A 290 -28.67 41.08 -49.57
N GLU A 291 -27.77 41.69 -48.77
CA GLU A 291 -27.55 43.15 -48.80
C GLU A 291 -26.76 43.59 -50.04
N ASP A 292 -25.76 42.79 -50.48
CA ASP A 292 -25.01 43.04 -51.73
C ASP A 292 -25.88 42.97 -53.01
N ARG A 293 -26.93 42.19 -52.96
CA ARG A 293 -27.98 42.21 -53.97
C ARG A 293 -28.78 43.53 -53.97
N ARG A 294 -28.80 44.21 -52.83
CA ARG A 294 -29.65 45.39 -52.63
C ARG A 294 -28.91 46.72 -52.66
N ARG A 295 -27.63 46.71 -52.31
CA ARG A 295 -26.76 47.92 -52.23
C ARG A 295 -25.38 47.61 -52.80
N ARG A 296 -25.14 47.97 -53.99
CA ARG A 296 -23.77 47.93 -54.50
C ARG A 296 -23.01 49.19 -54.07
N ALA A 297 -21.98 48.96 -53.33
CA ALA A 297 -20.66 49.54 -53.38
C ALA A 297 -20.20 50.63 -52.37
N GLU A 298 -20.91 51.53 -51.83
CA GLU A 298 -20.23 52.65 -51.10
C GLU A 298 -20.26 52.64 -49.58
N GLU A 299 -21.25 52.05 -48.92
CA GLU A 299 -21.30 52.00 -47.47
C GLU A 299 -20.52 50.80 -46.86
N ALA A 300 -20.32 49.73 -47.64
CA ALA A 300 -19.66 48.53 -47.17
C ALA A 300 -18.16 48.72 -46.85
N ALA A 301 -17.46 49.63 -47.57
CA ALA A 301 -16.06 49.89 -47.33
C ALA A 301 -15.81 50.68 -46.01
N ARG A 302 -16.71 51.60 -45.65
CA ARG A 302 -16.59 52.39 -44.41
C ARG A 302 -16.95 51.59 -43.17
N ARG A 303 -17.99 50.69 -43.29
CA ARG A 303 -18.36 49.79 -42.19
C ARG A 303 -17.37 48.66 -41.91
N ARG A 304 -16.70 48.15 -42.97
CA ARG A 304 -15.65 47.15 -42.83
C ARG A 304 -14.48 47.70 -42.02
N LYS A 305 -14.06 48.93 -42.30
CA LYS A 305 -12.92 49.54 -41.59
C LYS A 305 -13.18 49.69 -40.06
N VAL A 306 -14.40 50.12 -39.68
CA VAL A 306 -14.78 50.27 -38.29
C VAL A 306 -14.91 48.90 -37.56
N GLN A 307 -15.43 47.88 -38.28
CA GLN A 307 -15.54 46.54 -37.68
C GLN A 307 -14.18 45.83 -37.48
N ASP A 308 -13.23 46.07 -38.36
CA ASP A 308 -11.88 45.52 -38.27
C ASP A 308 -11.10 46.19 -37.09
N GLU A 309 -11.21 47.49 -36.92
CA GLU A 309 -10.60 48.23 -35.79
C GLU A 309 -11.17 47.80 -34.43
N GLU A 310 -12.49 47.55 -34.35
CA GLU A 310 -13.13 47.05 -33.12
C GLU A 310 -12.74 45.59 -32.80
N ARG A 311 -12.48 44.80 -33.84
CA ARG A 311 -12.08 43.39 -33.69
C ARG A 311 -10.62 43.28 -33.27
N GLU A 312 -9.74 44.12 -33.81
CA GLU A 312 -8.34 44.24 -33.40
C GLU A 312 -8.25 44.68 -31.93
N ALA A 313 -9.01 45.72 -31.53
CA ALA A 313 -9.03 46.18 -30.16
C ALA A 313 -9.56 45.12 -29.16
N ARG A 314 -10.55 44.31 -29.56
CA ARG A 314 -11.02 43.18 -28.74
C ARG A 314 -10.04 42.02 -28.69
N MET A 315 -9.35 41.74 -29.79
CA MET A 315 -8.33 40.71 -29.85
C MET A 315 -7.10 41.09 -28.97
N GLU A 316 -6.68 42.33 -29.04
CA GLU A 316 -5.61 42.88 -28.15
C GLU A 316 -5.99 42.78 -26.68
N GLY A 317 -7.25 43.13 -26.31
CA GLY A 317 -7.73 43.00 -24.94
C GLY A 317 -7.74 41.57 -24.43
N TRP A 318 -8.17 40.63 -25.27
CA TRP A 318 -8.18 39.20 -24.94
C TRP A 318 -6.76 38.62 -24.81
N LEU A 319 -5.86 39.01 -25.74
CA LEU A 319 -4.46 38.59 -25.67
C LEU A 319 -3.77 39.10 -24.39
N LYS A 320 -4.07 40.36 -24.03
CA LYS A 320 -3.52 40.96 -22.80
C LYS A 320 -3.99 40.21 -21.53
N GLN A 321 -5.27 39.93 -21.42
CA GLN A 321 -5.81 39.16 -20.25
C GLN A 321 -5.20 37.74 -20.16
N ARG A 322 -5.02 37.10 -21.31
CA ARG A 322 -4.44 35.76 -21.32
C ARG A 322 -2.93 35.76 -20.97
N ALA A 323 -2.22 36.79 -21.41
CA ALA A 323 -0.81 36.95 -21.05
C ALA A 323 -0.64 37.22 -19.53
N GLU A 324 -1.53 38.02 -18.94
CA GLU A 324 -1.50 38.26 -17.49
C GLU A 324 -1.81 37.01 -16.68
N GLU A 325 -2.74 36.17 -17.16
CA GLU A 325 -3.06 34.89 -16.50
C GLU A 325 -1.90 33.89 -16.56
N VAL A 326 -1.21 33.81 -17.73
CA VAL A 326 -0.01 32.98 -17.89
C VAL A 326 1.10 33.43 -16.95
N ALA A 327 1.37 34.75 -16.94
CA ALA A 327 2.40 35.32 -16.07
C ALA A 327 2.11 35.10 -14.57
N ARG A 328 0.82 35.11 -14.17
CA ARG A 328 0.44 34.78 -12.78
C ARG A 328 0.78 33.34 -12.44
N ARG A 329 0.41 32.37 -13.32
CA ARG A 329 0.68 30.94 -13.12
C ARG A 329 2.20 30.64 -13.08
N GLU A 330 2.97 31.31 -13.94
CA GLU A 330 4.43 31.17 -13.94
C GLU A 330 5.05 31.64 -12.62
N ARG A 331 4.54 32.76 -12.04
CA ARG A 331 4.98 33.24 -10.72
C ARG A 331 4.61 32.24 -9.61
N GLU A 332 3.39 31.72 -9.60
CA GLU A 332 2.96 30.72 -8.63
C GLU A 332 3.81 29.44 -8.71
N GLN A 333 4.16 29.01 -9.94
CA GLN A 333 5.06 27.88 -10.15
C GLN A 333 6.50 28.17 -9.70
N ALA A 334 6.99 29.35 -9.99
CA ALA A 334 8.33 29.77 -9.56
C ALA A 334 8.43 29.83 -8.02
N GLU A 335 7.39 30.34 -7.34
CA GLU A 335 7.33 30.35 -5.89
C GLU A 335 7.29 28.94 -5.29
N GLN A 336 6.55 28.02 -5.93
CA GLN A 336 6.50 26.63 -5.49
C GLN A 336 7.87 25.94 -5.67
N GLN A 337 8.51 26.13 -6.84
CA GLN A 337 9.85 25.60 -7.09
C GLN A 337 10.89 26.15 -6.10
N GLU A 338 10.77 27.42 -5.74
CA GLU A 338 11.68 28.02 -4.75
C GLU A 338 11.45 27.43 -3.35
N LYS A 339 10.19 27.12 -2.97
CA LYS A 339 9.90 26.41 -1.72
C LYS A 339 10.49 25.00 -1.70
N GLU A 340 10.34 24.28 -2.81
CA GLU A 340 10.89 22.92 -2.95
C GLU A 340 12.43 22.96 -2.92
N ARG A 341 13.06 23.94 -3.58
CA ARG A 341 14.50 24.14 -3.52
C ARG A 341 15.00 24.36 -2.10
N LYS A 342 14.33 25.24 -1.34
CA LYS A 342 14.66 25.50 0.07
C LYS A 342 14.47 24.27 0.95
N ALA A 343 13.40 23.51 0.74
CA ALA A 343 13.18 22.27 1.46
C ALA A 343 14.28 21.24 1.17
N LEU A 344 14.70 21.14 -0.09
CA LEU A 344 15.83 20.26 -0.47
C LEU A 344 17.15 20.72 0.14
N GLU A 345 17.42 22.00 0.18
CA GLU A 345 18.60 22.56 0.86
C GLU A 345 18.63 22.19 2.34
N THR A 346 17.48 22.35 3.03
CA THR A 346 17.32 21.95 4.43
C THR A 346 17.60 20.47 4.62
N ALA A 347 17.04 19.60 3.79
CA ALA A 347 17.28 18.17 3.83
C ALA A 347 18.75 17.82 3.54
N THR A 348 19.37 18.51 2.60
CA THR A 348 20.79 18.33 2.25
C THR A 348 21.69 18.69 3.42
N VAL A 349 21.42 19.81 4.10
CA VAL A 349 22.13 20.20 5.33
C VAL A 349 21.97 19.16 6.42
N TRP A 350 20.76 18.65 6.63
CA TRP A 350 20.50 17.57 7.57
C TRP A 350 21.34 16.32 7.27
N TRP A 351 21.39 15.88 6.00
CA TRP A 351 22.20 14.74 5.57
C TRP A 351 23.69 15.03 5.66
N SER A 352 24.15 16.26 5.38
CA SER A 352 25.57 16.63 5.45
C SER A 352 26.14 16.61 6.88
N ARG A 353 25.29 16.64 7.91
CA ARG A 353 25.71 16.41 9.32
C ARG A 353 26.15 14.97 9.57
N LEU A 354 25.93 14.08 8.61
CA LEU A 354 26.32 12.68 8.69
C LEU A 354 27.53 12.43 7.79
N SER A 355 28.67 12.03 8.36
CA SER A 355 29.83 11.64 7.55
C SER A 355 29.49 10.39 6.71
N ARG A 356 30.26 10.20 5.64
CA ARG A 356 30.11 8.99 4.80
C ARG A 356 30.19 7.71 5.63
N LYS A 357 31.15 7.63 6.54
CA LYS A 357 31.32 6.49 7.43
C LYS A 357 30.07 6.25 8.30
N GLN A 358 29.51 7.30 8.88
CA GLN A 358 28.30 7.21 9.70
C GLN A 358 27.07 6.78 8.87
N ALA A 359 26.98 7.22 7.63
CA ALA A 359 25.92 6.77 6.72
C ALA A 359 26.08 5.29 6.36
N GLU A 360 27.30 4.84 6.07
CA GLU A 360 27.62 3.44 5.79
C GLU A 360 27.33 2.55 7.03
N GLU A 361 27.67 2.99 8.24
CA GLU A 361 27.36 2.30 9.50
C GLU A 361 25.83 2.15 9.71
N LEU A 362 25.08 3.24 9.50
CA LEU A 362 23.62 3.20 9.62
C LEU A 362 23.02 2.25 8.60
N PHE A 363 23.43 2.32 7.36
CA PHE A 363 22.94 1.45 6.32
C PHE A 363 23.29 -0.02 6.58
N ALA A 364 24.48 -0.30 7.08
CA ALA A 364 24.87 -1.64 7.47
C ALA A 364 23.99 -2.17 8.61
N ALA A 365 23.73 -1.36 9.63
CA ALA A 365 22.86 -1.73 10.75
C ALA A 365 21.41 -2.00 10.29
N VAL A 366 20.88 -1.19 9.37
CA VAL A 366 19.56 -1.42 8.76
C VAL A 366 19.53 -2.76 8.02
N ALA A 367 20.54 -3.01 7.18
CA ALA A 367 20.61 -4.24 6.38
C ALA A 367 20.78 -5.49 7.26
N GLU A 368 21.63 -5.41 8.28
CA GLU A 368 21.87 -6.50 9.22
C GLU A 368 20.60 -6.82 10.01
N ARG A 369 19.92 -5.81 10.55
CA ARG A 369 18.70 -6.01 11.31
C ARG A 369 17.58 -6.57 10.47
N ALA A 370 17.38 -6.04 9.25
CA ALA A 370 16.40 -6.56 8.29
C ALA A 370 16.64 -8.03 7.98
N TRP A 371 17.91 -8.42 7.87
CA TRP A 371 18.28 -9.81 7.63
C TRP A 371 18.09 -10.69 8.87
N ARG A 372 18.59 -10.25 10.02
CA ARG A 372 18.57 -11.04 11.26
C ARG A 372 17.18 -11.26 11.82
N GLU A 373 16.37 -10.19 11.85
CA GLU A 373 15.06 -10.22 12.50
C GLU A 373 13.93 -10.60 11.54
N GLU A 374 14.03 -10.21 10.28
CA GLU A 374 12.94 -10.34 9.32
C GLU A 374 13.31 -11.26 8.12
N GLN A 375 14.54 -11.77 8.05
CA GLN A 375 15.08 -12.57 6.94
C GLN A 375 14.97 -11.87 5.58
N ARG A 376 15.07 -10.55 5.56
CA ARG A 376 14.96 -9.69 4.40
C ARG A 376 16.29 -9.16 3.93
N ARG A 377 16.53 -9.23 2.64
CA ARG A 377 17.59 -8.46 2.01
C ARG A 377 17.03 -7.11 1.57
N VAL A 378 17.68 -6.04 1.94
CA VAL A 378 17.27 -4.69 1.56
C VAL A 378 18.27 -4.05 0.61
N GLU A 379 17.77 -3.20 -0.25
CA GLU A 379 18.55 -2.34 -1.13
C GLU A 379 18.50 -0.92 -0.61
N ILE A 380 19.66 -0.34 -0.42
CA ILE A 380 19.82 0.96 0.24
C ILE A 380 20.49 1.91 -0.74
N PRO A 381 19.74 2.85 -1.33
CA PRO A 381 20.33 3.89 -2.16
C PRO A 381 21.19 4.84 -1.31
N GLU A 382 22.30 5.31 -1.87
CA GLU A 382 23.24 6.19 -1.17
C GLU A 382 22.76 7.64 -1.05
N LYS A 383 21.68 8.03 -1.71
CA LYS A 383 21.23 9.42 -1.82
C LYS A 383 19.84 9.63 -1.25
N PRO A 384 19.57 10.82 -0.66
CA PRO A 384 18.22 11.21 -0.25
C PRO A 384 17.23 11.11 -1.43
N ASN A 385 16.00 10.71 -1.12
CA ASN A 385 14.94 10.76 -2.10
C ASN A 385 14.52 12.21 -2.34
N MET A 386 14.40 12.60 -3.61
CA MET A 386 13.95 13.93 -4.02
C MET A 386 12.43 14.11 -3.91
N ALA A 387 11.67 13.07 -3.51
CA ALA A 387 10.24 13.15 -3.34
C ALA A 387 9.87 13.74 -1.97
N ALA A 388 9.17 14.87 -1.97
CA ALA A 388 8.77 15.57 -0.76
C ALA A 388 7.96 14.71 0.24
N HIS A 389 7.18 13.73 -0.25
CA HIS A 389 6.41 12.83 0.61
C HIS A 389 7.25 11.94 1.54
N PHE A 390 8.54 11.78 1.26
CA PHE A 390 9.48 11.09 2.15
C PHE A 390 10.33 12.06 2.98
N ALA A 391 9.98 13.33 3.03
CA ALA A 391 10.77 14.39 3.68
C ALA A 391 12.26 14.33 3.28
N TYR A 392 12.54 14.02 2.03
CA TYR A 392 13.89 13.87 1.46
C TYR A 392 14.79 12.87 2.21
N GLY A 393 14.20 11.92 2.90
CA GLY A 393 14.91 10.76 3.45
C GLY A 393 15.32 9.77 2.36
N VAL A 394 16.08 8.76 2.73
CA VAL A 394 16.47 7.68 1.81
C VAL A 394 15.50 6.51 1.95
N PRO A 395 14.68 6.21 0.95
CA PRO A 395 13.82 5.05 0.99
C PRO A 395 14.65 3.78 0.85
N VAL A 396 14.39 2.81 1.70
CA VAL A 396 14.99 1.48 1.67
C VAL A 396 13.97 0.51 1.13
N TYR A 397 14.36 -0.26 0.13
CA TYR A 397 13.48 -1.23 -0.52
C TYR A 397 13.97 -2.66 -0.24
N SER A 398 13.06 -3.61 -0.24
CA SER A 398 13.44 -5.02 -0.23
C SER A 398 14.09 -5.40 -1.56
N ARG A 399 15.16 -6.19 -1.48
CA ARG A 399 15.92 -6.67 -2.64
C ARG A 399 15.29 -7.94 -3.23
N ASP A 400 13.98 -7.94 -3.32
CA ASP A 400 13.23 -8.96 -4.02
C ASP A 400 12.75 -8.42 -5.37
N ARG A 401 12.07 -9.26 -6.12
CA ARG A 401 11.54 -8.92 -7.46
C ARG A 401 10.64 -7.66 -7.48
N TYR A 402 10.23 -7.15 -6.34
CA TYR A 402 9.11 -6.23 -6.17
C TYR A 402 9.44 -4.92 -5.50
N HIS A 403 10.66 -4.76 -5.00
CA HIS A 403 11.15 -3.51 -4.42
C HIS A 403 10.17 -2.84 -3.44
N ALA A 404 9.56 -3.64 -2.54
CA ALA A 404 8.65 -3.09 -1.53
C ALA A 404 9.37 -2.13 -0.59
N LEU A 405 8.73 -1.02 -0.24
CA LEU A 405 9.30 -0.06 0.69
C LEU A 405 9.43 -0.68 2.09
N TYR A 406 10.65 -0.83 2.56
CA TYR A 406 10.98 -1.33 3.89
C TYR A 406 10.91 -0.22 4.95
N GLY A 407 11.39 0.96 4.62
CA GLY A 407 11.37 2.13 5.49
C GLY A 407 12.07 3.33 4.87
N ILE A 408 12.03 4.44 5.58
CA ILE A 408 12.69 5.70 5.18
C ILE A 408 13.83 5.96 6.15
N VAL A 409 15.05 5.97 5.64
CA VAL A 409 16.23 6.25 6.44
C VAL A 409 16.39 7.76 6.58
N ARG A 410 16.44 8.19 7.82
CA ARG A 410 16.81 9.53 8.25
C ARG A 410 16.14 10.65 7.43
N PRO A 411 14.79 10.70 7.36
CA PRO A 411 14.13 11.86 6.76
C PRO A 411 14.49 13.13 7.55
N CYS A 412 14.37 14.28 6.93
CA CYS A 412 14.62 15.55 7.60
C CYS A 412 13.49 15.88 8.60
N PRO A 413 13.75 16.01 9.90
CA PRO A 413 12.72 16.23 10.91
C PRO A 413 11.93 17.53 10.69
N GLU A 414 12.60 18.61 10.25
CA GLU A 414 11.98 19.91 9.99
C GLU A 414 10.96 19.87 8.85
N LEU A 415 11.11 18.91 7.93
CA LEU A 415 10.23 18.72 6.78
C LEU A 415 9.19 17.61 7.01
N ALA A 416 9.27 16.88 8.11
CA ALA A 416 8.40 15.74 8.38
C ALA A 416 6.92 16.13 8.44
N SER A 417 6.60 17.30 9.00
CA SER A 417 5.23 17.83 9.07
C SER A 417 4.64 18.17 7.71
N LEU A 418 5.48 18.42 6.69
CA LEU A 418 5.04 18.67 5.31
C LEU A 418 4.79 17.40 4.51
N SER A 419 5.04 16.24 5.12
CA SER A 419 4.96 14.94 4.47
C SER A 419 4.00 13.99 5.21
N PRO A 420 2.68 14.14 5.05
CA PRO A 420 1.69 13.33 5.76
C PRO A 420 1.89 11.83 5.56
N GLN A 421 2.45 11.43 4.43
CA GLN A 421 2.73 10.02 4.12
C GLN A 421 3.86 9.44 4.98
N LEU A 422 4.78 10.27 5.45
CA LEU A 422 5.85 9.82 6.34
C LEU A 422 5.27 9.21 7.63
N ALA A 423 4.12 9.69 8.08
CA ALA A 423 3.38 9.14 9.21
C ALA A 423 2.94 7.68 9.01
N TYR A 424 3.00 7.14 7.82
CA TYR A 424 2.58 5.77 7.51
C TYR A 424 3.74 4.81 7.27
N HIS A 425 4.99 5.28 7.28
CA HIS A 425 6.17 4.48 7.00
C HIS A 425 7.05 4.30 8.24
N ARG A 426 7.84 3.25 8.23
CA ARG A 426 8.90 3.04 9.23
C ARG A 426 9.98 4.09 9.00
N VAL A 427 10.34 4.84 10.04
CA VAL A 427 11.45 5.80 10.03
C VAL A 427 12.65 5.17 10.72
N LEU A 428 13.80 5.22 10.07
CA LEU A 428 15.03 4.54 10.49
C LEU A 428 16.10 5.61 10.78
N VAL A 429 16.52 5.70 12.03
CA VAL A 429 17.48 6.71 12.49
C VAL A 429 18.66 6.08 13.23
N ARG A 430 19.76 6.82 13.43
CA ARG A 430 20.98 6.31 14.03
C ARG A 430 20.84 5.98 15.52
N ASN A 431 20.24 6.87 16.26
CA ASN A 431 20.18 6.76 17.72
C ASN A 431 18.98 7.50 18.33
N ALA A 432 18.84 7.41 19.63
CA ALA A 432 17.75 8.05 20.36
C ALA A 432 17.77 9.60 20.26
N ARG A 433 18.93 10.22 20.05
CA ARG A 433 19.05 11.66 19.85
C ARG A 433 18.39 12.08 18.54
N GLU A 434 18.71 11.43 17.43
CA GLU A 434 18.02 11.70 16.15
C GLU A 434 16.52 11.41 16.24
N MET A 435 16.13 10.38 17.00
CA MET A 435 14.72 10.08 17.22
C MET A 435 14.00 11.23 17.93
N SER A 436 14.63 11.90 18.91
CA SER A 436 14.03 13.00 19.65
C SER A 436 13.84 14.30 18.85
N GLU A 437 14.41 14.39 17.66
CA GLU A 437 14.24 15.54 16.77
C GLU A 437 12.90 15.48 15.99
N PHE A 438 12.19 14.34 16.05
CA PHE A 438 10.90 14.16 15.38
C PHE A 438 9.73 14.45 16.34
N ASP A 439 8.61 14.90 15.78
CA ASP A 439 7.36 15.07 16.48
C ASP A 439 6.90 13.76 17.17
N GLU A 440 6.26 13.87 18.33
CA GLU A 440 5.73 12.74 19.11
C GLU A 440 4.80 11.83 18.28
N THR A 441 4.11 12.38 17.30
CA THR A 441 3.22 11.62 16.40
C THR A 441 3.96 10.56 15.56
N LEU A 442 5.26 10.75 15.33
CA LEU A 442 6.11 9.81 14.59
C LEU A 442 6.88 8.87 15.51
N ALA A 443 7.00 9.17 16.80
CA ALA A 443 7.87 8.46 17.75
C ALA A 443 7.60 6.94 17.79
N GLY A 444 6.34 6.50 17.72
CA GLY A 444 5.97 5.08 17.70
C GLY A 444 6.34 4.30 16.44
N ARG A 445 6.90 4.96 15.44
CA ARG A 445 7.29 4.36 14.14
C ARG A 445 8.77 4.48 13.85
N ILE A 446 9.50 5.12 14.74
CA ILE A 446 10.93 5.33 14.59
C ILE A 446 11.67 4.14 15.16
N THR A 447 12.54 3.58 14.35
CA THR A 447 13.50 2.56 14.79
C THR A 447 14.88 3.20 14.84
N HIS A 448 15.50 3.24 16.02
CA HIS A 448 16.88 3.67 16.17
C HIS A 448 17.83 2.45 16.30
N TYR A 449 19.09 2.67 15.99
CA TYR A 449 20.10 1.62 15.85
C TYR A 449 21.21 1.73 16.89
N ASP A 450 21.14 2.68 17.84
CA ASP A 450 22.10 2.95 18.91
C ASP A 450 23.55 3.13 18.42
N LEU A 451 23.71 3.73 17.24
CA LEU A 451 25.01 4.01 16.68
C LEU A 451 25.63 5.26 17.33
N PRO A 452 26.94 5.24 17.64
CA PRO A 452 27.60 6.34 18.35
C PRO A 452 27.62 7.63 17.50
N ASP A 453 27.51 8.77 18.19
CA ASP A 453 27.85 10.08 17.63
C ASP A 453 29.38 10.25 17.71
N HIS A 454 30.06 10.15 16.57
CA HIS A 454 31.49 10.30 16.51
C HIS A 454 32.00 11.74 16.75
N GLU A 455 31.10 12.71 16.93
CA GLU A 455 31.48 14.09 17.30
C GLU A 455 31.98 14.23 18.76
N GLN A 456 31.78 13.24 19.61
CA GLN A 456 32.22 13.26 20.99
C GLN A 456 33.65 12.69 21.23
N LEU A 457 34.32 12.20 20.17
CA LEU A 457 35.64 11.55 20.29
C LEU A 457 36.82 12.45 19.84
N THR A 458 36.59 13.73 19.62
CA THR A 458 37.69 14.66 19.27
C THR A 458 37.89 15.80 20.26
N MET A 459 37.50 15.59 21.52
CA MET A 459 37.90 16.44 22.62
C MET A 459 38.49 15.57 23.75
N ASP A 460 39.72 15.06 23.54
CA ASP A 460 40.71 14.76 24.53
C ASP A 460 42.11 14.86 23.87
#